data_ac31b3b19149f44448aba22d94f3e068
#
_entry.id   ac31b3b19149f44448aba22d94f3e068
#
_cell.length_a   1.000
_cell.length_b   1.000
_cell.length_c   1.000
_cell.angle_alpha   90.00
_cell.angle_beta   90.00
_cell.angle_gamma   90.00
#
_symmetry.space_group_name_H-M   'P 1'
#
loop_
_entity.id
_entity.type
_entity.pdbx_description
1 polymer ?
#
loop_
_entity_poly.entity_id
_entity_poly.type
_entity_poly.pdbx_seq_one_letter_code
_entity_poly.pdbx_strand_id
1 'polypeptide(L)'
;MKKIIEGLTFESRVCKLSMFMSLKLLKLRWKIFFWTMTGRIKKMQSRLQLTLSHGNPENILIVFPLDEPSFRVACYAFRDLGKNNVQKRKFIFIVREQFRELFHLRIGDSMFIKHSDKDIILSGEKLLLQSLKQNKFDIIVDLNPKFKLAISRLISLLKSEMKVGFASDFSDQFYNIQLDISKSGIMEKGFKQINWILAQ
;
A
#
# COMPACT_ATOMS: atom_id res chain seq x y z
N MET A 1 -24.76 -33.96 -29.26
CA MET A 1 -24.30 -32.72 -29.90
C MET A 1 -24.30 -31.47 -29.00
N LYS A 2 -25.20 -31.30 -28.01
CA LYS A 2 -25.21 -30.09 -27.12
C LYS A 2 -23.98 -29.93 -26.19
N LYS A 3 -23.37 -31.02 -25.70
CA LYS A 3 -22.23 -30.95 -24.76
C LYS A 3 -20.91 -30.44 -25.37
N ILE A 4 -20.73 -30.53 -26.67
CA ILE A 4 -19.51 -30.09 -27.38
C ILE A 4 -19.48 -28.57 -27.53
N ILE A 5 -20.66 -27.95 -27.67
CA ILE A 5 -20.76 -26.49 -27.83
C ILE A 5 -20.52 -25.71 -26.53
N GLU A 6 -20.86 -26.29 -25.37
CA GLU A 6 -20.60 -25.64 -24.08
C GLU A 6 -19.12 -25.64 -23.69
N GLY A 7 -18.35 -26.68 -24.08
CA GLY A 7 -16.88 -26.72 -23.86
C GLY A 7 -16.12 -25.65 -24.63
N LEU A 8 -16.46 -25.46 -25.90
CA LEU A 8 -15.83 -24.46 -26.78
C LEU A 8 -16.08 -23.00 -26.30
N THR A 9 -17.24 -22.73 -25.72
CA THR A 9 -17.57 -21.40 -25.21
C THR A 9 -16.83 -21.08 -23.90
N PHE A 10 -16.55 -22.09 -23.06
CA PHE A 10 -15.82 -21.93 -21.82
C PHE A 10 -14.33 -21.64 -22.07
N GLU A 11 -13.67 -22.41 -22.94
CA GLU A 11 -12.26 -22.17 -23.30
C GLU A 11 -12.05 -20.80 -23.98
N SER A 12 -12.96 -20.37 -24.84
CA SER A 12 -12.89 -19.05 -25.47
C SER A 12 -13.06 -17.90 -24.46
N ARG A 13 -13.85 -18.09 -23.41
CA ARG A 13 -14.00 -17.12 -22.32
C ARG A 13 -12.76 -17.04 -21.44
N VAL A 14 -12.16 -18.18 -21.09
CA VAL A 14 -10.93 -18.26 -20.30
C VAL A 14 -9.76 -17.63 -21.07
N CYS A 15 -9.62 -17.93 -22.37
CA CYS A 15 -8.60 -17.35 -23.22
C CYS A 15 -8.76 -15.82 -23.37
N LYS A 16 -9.97 -15.32 -23.57
CA LYS A 16 -10.26 -13.87 -23.58
C LYS A 16 -9.94 -13.22 -22.23
N LEU A 17 -10.29 -13.86 -21.12
CA LEU A 17 -10.02 -13.32 -19.77
C LEU A 17 -8.52 -13.23 -19.49
N SER A 18 -7.72 -14.23 -19.86
CA SER A 18 -6.27 -14.24 -19.73
C SER A 18 -5.61 -13.16 -20.61
N MET A 19 -6.09 -13.00 -21.84
CA MET A 19 -5.61 -11.97 -22.75
C MET A 19 -5.94 -10.55 -22.24
N PHE A 20 -7.14 -10.33 -21.70
CA PHE A 20 -7.52 -9.04 -21.09
C PHE A 20 -6.71 -8.72 -19.82
N MET A 21 -6.40 -9.71 -18.99
CA MET A 21 -5.52 -9.52 -17.85
C MET A 21 -4.11 -9.17 -18.29
N SER A 22 -3.56 -9.84 -19.29
CA SER A 22 -2.25 -9.54 -19.88
C SER A 22 -2.18 -8.11 -20.42
N LEU A 23 -3.21 -7.64 -21.13
CA LEU A 23 -3.27 -6.27 -21.67
C LEU A 23 -3.35 -5.21 -20.57
N LYS A 24 -4.07 -5.46 -19.46
CA LYS A 24 -4.12 -4.53 -18.32
C LYS A 24 -2.75 -4.43 -17.62
N LEU A 25 -2.08 -5.55 -17.42
CA LEU A 25 -0.73 -5.58 -16.85
C LEU A 25 0.28 -4.87 -17.76
N LEU A 26 0.19 -5.08 -19.08
CA LEU A 26 1.06 -4.41 -20.05
C LEU A 26 0.84 -2.89 -20.02
N LYS A 27 -0.41 -2.42 -20.03
CA LYS A 27 -0.73 -1.00 -19.90
C LYS A 27 -0.19 -0.41 -18.58
N LEU A 28 -0.29 -1.15 -17.49
CA LEU A 28 0.21 -0.72 -16.19
C LEU A 28 1.75 -0.63 -16.21
N ARG A 29 2.46 -1.60 -16.79
CA ARG A 29 3.93 -1.56 -16.99
C ARG A 29 4.36 -0.34 -17.79
N TRP A 30 3.70 -0.06 -18.93
CA TRP A 30 3.97 1.12 -19.73
C TRP A 30 3.72 2.43 -18.96
N LYS A 31 2.63 2.50 -18.21
CA LYS A 31 2.30 3.68 -17.39
C LYS A 31 3.36 3.92 -16.31
N ILE A 32 3.80 2.89 -15.60
CA ILE A 32 4.86 2.96 -14.59
C ILE A 32 6.17 3.39 -15.25
N PHE A 33 6.55 2.79 -16.37
CA PHE A 33 7.76 3.16 -17.12
C PHE A 33 7.74 4.65 -17.50
N PHE A 34 6.65 5.13 -18.10
CA PHE A 34 6.52 6.55 -18.49
C PHE A 34 6.58 7.49 -17.30
N TRP A 35 5.94 7.11 -16.19
CA TRP A 35 5.97 7.92 -14.98
C TRP A 35 7.35 7.94 -14.30
N THR A 36 8.10 6.87 -14.42
CA THR A 36 9.50 6.82 -13.95
C THR A 36 10.38 7.71 -14.80
N MET A 37 10.25 7.67 -16.13
CA MET A 37 10.98 8.54 -17.07
C MET A 37 10.66 10.01 -16.88
N THR A 38 9.42 10.36 -16.58
CA THR A 38 8.98 11.74 -16.36
C THR A 38 9.18 12.24 -14.92
N GLY A 39 9.84 11.47 -14.05
CA GLY A 39 10.09 11.83 -12.65
C GLY A 39 8.85 11.84 -11.75
N ARG A 40 7.71 11.34 -12.24
CA ARG A 40 6.47 11.22 -11.46
C ARG A 40 6.50 10.06 -10.46
N ILE A 41 7.42 9.13 -10.63
CA ILE A 41 7.74 8.03 -9.72
C ILE A 41 9.24 8.10 -9.47
N LYS A 42 9.65 8.11 -8.22
CA LYS A 42 11.05 8.00 -7.83
C LYS A 42 11.35 6.52 -7.56
N LYS A 43 12.35 5.96 -8.25
CA LYS A 43 12.82 4.61 -7.96
C LYS A 43 13.34 4.53 -6.54
N MET A 44 12.98 3.46 -5.86
CA MET A 44 13.53 3.14 -4.54
C MET A 44 15.03 2.84 -4.66
N GLN A 45 15.85 3.40 -3.79
CA GLN A 45 17.24 2.99 -3.66
C GLN A 45 17.26 1.60 -3.01
N SER A 46 17.82 0.62 -3.73
CA SER A 46 17.68 -0.81 -3.43
C SER A 46 18.50 -1.33 -2.24
N ARG A 47 19.22 -0.47 -1.50
CA ARG A 47 20.03 -0.91 -0.35
C ARG A 47 19.48 -0.32 0.94
N LEU A 48 18.81 -1.17 1.71
CA LEU A 48 18.65 -0.97 3.15
C LEU A 48 20.03 -1.16 3.80
N GLN A 49 20.66 -0.07 4.19
CA GLN A 49 21.71 -0.13 5.18
C GLN A 49 21.03 -0.12 6.55
N LEU A 50 20.70 -1.32 7.04
CA LEU A 50 20.29 -1.49 8.43
C LEU A 50 21.54 -1.26 9.31
N THR A 51 21.89 -0.02 9.54
CA THR A 51 22.86 0.34 10.56
C THR A 51 22.15 0.18 11.90
N LEU A 52 22.64 -0.71 12.74
CA LEU A 52 22.15 -0.95 14.13
C LEU A 52 22.18 0.30 15.03
N SER A 53 22.67 1.43 14.51
CA SER A 53 22.78 2.73 15.21
C SER A 53 21.56 3.64 15.01
N HIS A 54 20.56 3.25 14.25
CA HIS A 54 19.33 4.05 14.12
C HIS A 54 18.48 3.84 15.38
N GLY A 55 18.27 4.92 16.11
CA GLY A 55 17.34 4.94 17.25
C GLY A 55 15.95 4.47 16.83
N ASN A 56 15.10 4.23 17.81
CA ASN A 56 13.72 3.83 17.55
C ASN A 56 13.06 4.81 16.55
N PRO A 57 12.36 4.31 15.50
CA PRO A 57 11.69 5.16 14.52
C PRO A 57 10.67 6.06 15.21
N GLU A 58 10.77 7.38 14.98
CA GLU A 58 9.92 8.37 15.63
C GLU A 58 8.71 8.76 14.78
N ASN A 59 8.91 8.88 13.45
CA ASN A 59 7.87 9.36 12.54
C ASN A 59 7.43 8.25 11.57
N ILE A 60 6.21 7.81 11.71
CA ILE A 60 5.68 6.66 10.98
C ILE A 60 4.43 7.08 10.20
N LEU A 61 4.44 6.83 8.88
CA LEU A 61 3.28 6.99 8.02
C LEU A 61 2.67 5.63 7.72
N ILE A 62 1.38 5.47 7.98
CA ILE A 62 0.64 4.24 7.69
C ILE A 62 -0.53 4.55 6.74
N VAL A 63 -0.52 3.93 5.58
CA VAL A 63 -1.61 4.02 4.60
C VAL A 63 -2.51 2.82 4.77
N PHE A 64 -3.75 3.06 5.20
CA PHE A 64 -4.75 2.01 5.39
C PHE A 64 -5.32 1.50 4.06
N PRO A 65 -5.80 0.24 4.01
CA PRO A 65 -6.40 -0.34 2.81
C PRO A 65 -7.56 0.49 2.27
N LEU A 66 -7.66 0.56 0.94
CA LEU A 66 -8.71 1.32 0.25
C LEU A 66 -9.99 0.51 0.04
N ASP A 67 -9.96 -0.80 0.25
CA ASP A 67 -11.14 -1.66 0.24
C ASP A 67 -11.60 -1.97 1.67
N GLU A 68 -12.90 -2.04 1.87
CA GLU A 68 -13.50 -2.17 3.20
C GLU A 68 -13.15 -3.48 3.91
N PRO A 69 -13.17 -4.67 3.26
CA PRO A 69 -12.81 -5.90 3.94
C PRO A 69 -11.38 -5.86 4.51
N SER A 70 -10.39 -5.46 3.71
CA SER A 70 -9.01 -5.34 4.16
C SER A 70 -8.84 -4.25 5.21
N PHE A 71 -9.58 -3.13 5.09
CA PHE A 71 -9.56 -2.04 6.05
C PHE A 71 -10.01 -2.50 7.44
N ARG A 72 -11.13 -3.24 7.53
CA ARG A 72 -11.64 -3.76 8.82
C ARG A 72 -10.63 -4.69 9.49
N VAL A 73 -10.00 -5.59 8.71
CA VAL A 73 -8.97 -6.50 9.23
C VAL A 73 -7.73 -5.73 9.69
N ALA A 74 -7.32 -4.68 8.94
CA ALA A 74 -6.21 -3.82 9.34
C ALA A 74 -6.52 -3.07 10.64
N CYS A 75 -7.70 -2.45 10.78
CA CYS A 75 -8.11 -1.78 12.01
C CYS A 75 -8.08 -2.74 13.20
N TYR A 76 -8.52 -3.98 13.03
CA TYR A 76 -8.45 -4.99 14.08
C TYR A 76 -7.00 -5.34 14.45
N ALA A 77 -6.13 -5.55 13.45
CA ALA A 77 -4.73 -5.91 13.68
C ALA A 77 -3.92 -4.79 14.36
N PHE A 78 -4.30 -3.52 14.11
CA PHE A 78 -3.63 -2.33 14.63
C PHE A 78 -4.32 -1.72 15.86
N ARG A 79 -5.40 -2.32 16.38
CA ARG A 79 -6.18 -1.77 17.52
C ARG A 79 -5.34 -1.51 18.77
N ASP A 80 -4.28 -2.30 18.97
CA ASP A 80 -3.39 -2.22 20.12
C ASP A 80 -2.10 -1.43 19.82
N LEU A 81 -2.00 -0.84 18.63
CA LEU A 81 -0.92 0.07 18.28
C LEU A 81 -0.96 1.25 19.25
N GLY A 82 0.05 1.42 20.04
CA GLY A 82 0.11 2.50 21.04
C GLY A 82 -0.03 2.08 22.48
N LYS A 83 -0.40 0.85 22.79
CA LYS A 83 -0.44 0.36 24.16
C LYS A 83 0.97 0.10 24.74
N ASN A 84 1.93 -0.23 23.87
CA ASN A 84 3.29 -0.61 24.27
C ASN A 84 4.29 0.49 23.86
N ASN A 85 4.76 1.29 24.82
CA ASN A 85 5.92 2.23 24.71
C ASN A 85 5.90 3.28 23.58
N VAL A 86 4.74 3.76 23.15
CA VAL A 86 4.58 4.65 21.99
C VAL A 86 4.77 6.15 22.34
N GLN A 87 5.13 6.50 23.57
CA GLN A 87 5.18 7.90 24.02
C GLN A 87 6.13 8.83 23.23
N LYS A 88 7.02 8.27 22.38
CA LYS A 88 7.93 9.04 21.54
C LYS A 88 7.64 8.95 20.04
N ARG A 89 6.65 8.13 19.60
CA ARG A 89 6.40 7.89 18.18
C ARG A 89 5.23 8.72 17.68
N LYS A 90 5.45 9.42 16.58
CA LYS A 90 4.41 10.18 15.87
C LYS A 90 3.88 9.34 14.72
N PHE A 91 2.60 9.01 14.78
CA PHE A 91 1.91 8.31 13.71
C PHE A 91 1.10 9.29 12.87
N ILE A 92 1.16 9.12 11.54
CA ILE A 92 0.25 9.77 10.60
C ILE A 92 -0.43 8.65 9.82
N PHE A 93 -1.76 8.71 9.76
CA PHE A 93 -2.58 7.73 9.08
C PHE A 93 -3.18 8.34 7.82
N ILE A 94 -3.11 7.63 6.69
CA ILE A 94 -3.89 7.94 5.49
C ILE A 94 -5.03 6.94 5.43
N VAL A 95 -6.25 7.45 5.44
CA VAL A 95 -7.48 6.66 5.48
C VAL A 95 -8.41 7.13 4.36
N ARG A 96 -9.10 6.19 3.71
CA ARG A 96 -10.13 6.54 2.74
C ARG A 96 -11.29 7.26 3.44
N GLU A 97 -11.73 8.40 2.89
CA GLU A 97 -12.80 9.24 3.48
C GLU A 97 -14.06 8.46 3.84
N GLN A 98 -14.43 7.47 3.03
CA GLN A 98 -15.62 6.62 3.27
C GLN A 98 -15.52 5.77 4.54
N PHE A 99 -14.31 5.58 5.08
CA PHE A 99 -14.07 4.79 6.28
C PHE A 99 -13.84 5.64 7.53
N ARG A 100 -14.10 6.95 7.46
CA ARG A 100 -13.94 7.88 8.59
C ARG A 100 -14.64 7.39 9.84
N GLU A 101 -15.89 7.01 9.73
CA GLU A 101 -16.73 6.50 10.82
C GLU A 101 -16.25 5.16 11.41
N LEU A 102 -15.53 4.37 10.60
CA LEU A 102 -15.01 3.05 10.99
C LEU A 102 -13.59 3.12 11.58
N PHE A 103 -12.93 4.27 11.48
CA PHE A 103 -11.57 4.44 11.94
C PHE A 103 -11.54 4.91 13.40
N HIS A 104 -11.18 4.01 14.31
CA HIS A 104 -11.23 4.23 15.75
C HIS A 104 -9.86 4.30 16.45
N LEU A 105 -8.75 4.33 15.72
CA LEU A 105 -7.43 4.49 16.33
C LEU A 105 -7.31 5.91 16.91
N ARG A 106 -7.03 6.00 18.20
CA ARG A 106 -6.96 7.27 18.95
C ARG A 106 -5.55 7.83 19.09
N ILE A 107 -4.60 7.29 18.36
CA ILE A 107 -3.19 7.71 18.39
C ILE A 107 -2.85 8.40 17.07
N GLY A 108 -1.97 9.41 17.11
CA GLY A 108 -1.48 10.10 15.92
C GLY A 108 -2.52 10.93 15.16
N ASP A 109 -2.12 11.43 14.01
CA ASP A 109 -2.92 12.29 13.15
C ASP A 109 -3.52 11.50 11.98
N SER A 110 -4.77 11.76 11.63
CA SER A 110 -5.45 11.09 10.52
C SER A 110 -5.73 12.03 9.36
N MET A 111 -5.31 11.66 8.16
CA MET A 111 -5.58 12.36 6.91
C MET A 111 -6.53 11.53 6.06
N PHE A 112 -7.69 12.12 5.73
CA PHE A 112 -8.71 11.42 4.95
C PHE A 112 -8.60 11.77 3.47
N ILE A 113 -8.59 10.74 2.61
CA ILE A 113 -8.46 10.90 1.17
C ILE A 113 -9.69 10.37 0.43
N LYS A 114 -10.10 11.05 -0.62
CA LYS A 114 -11.07 10.55 -1.59
C LYS A 114 -10.32 9.79 -2.69
N HIS A 115 -10.67 8.53 -2.86
CA HIS A 115 -10.06 7.65 -3.86
C HIS A 115 -11.14 7.09 -4.78
N SER A 116 -10.90 7.18 -6.09
CA SER A 116 -11.84 6.67 -7.10
C SER A 116 -11.53 5.23 -7.49
N ASP A 117 -12.54 4.54 -8.07
CA ASP A 117 -12.37 3.17 -8.59
C ASP A 117 -11.36 3.10 -9.75
N LYS A 118 -11.05 4.23 -10.40
CA LYS A 118 -10.01 4.35 -11.44
C LYS A 118 -8.60 4.47 -10.87
N ASP A 119 -8.41 4.23 -9.58
CA ASP A 119 -7.15 4.36 -8.85
C ASP A 119 -6.54 5.77 -8.96
N ILE A 120 -7.35 6.77 -8.62
CA ILE A 120 -6.97 8.20 -8.61
C ILE A 120 -7.33 8.80 -7.24
N ILE A 121 -6.40 9.57 -6.66
CA ILE A 121 -6.67 10.38 -5.47
C ILE A 121 -7.38 11.67 -5.91
N LEU A 122 -8.62 11.86 -5.47
CA LEU A 122 -9.47 13.00 -5.87
C LEU A 122 -9.29 14.23 -5.00
N SER A 123 -8.88 14.07 -3.75
CA SER A 123 -8.81 15.14 -2.74
C SER A 123 -7.48 15.90 -2.77
N GLY A 124 -7.19 16.60 -3.89
CA GLY A 124 -6.05 17.52 -3.89
C GLY A 124 -4.71 16.84 -3.63
N GLU A 125 -4.34 15.83 -4.42
CA GLU A 125 -3.09 15.07 -4.27
C GLU A 125 -1.85 15.96 -4.06
N LYS A 126 -1.81 17.13 -4.71
CA LYS A 126 -0.69 18.09 -4.53
C LYS A 126 -0.63 18.62 -3.10
N LEU A 127 -1.76 19.00 -2.51
CA LEU A 127 -1.84 19.52 -1.15
C LEU A 127 -1.51 18.43 -0.13
N LEU A 128 -2.03 17.22 -0.34
CA LEU A 128 -1.69 16.06 0.48
C LEU A 128 -0.17 15.79 0.46
N LEU A 129 0.41 15.75 -0.73
CA LEU A 129 1.85 15.51 -0.88
C LEU A 129 2.67 16.65 -0.26
N GLN A 130 2.22 17.90 -0.38
CA GLN A 130 2.88 19.06 0.21
C GLN A 130 2.87 18.99 1.74
N SER A 131 1.73 18.67 2.34
CA SER A 131 1.60 18.45 3.78
C SER A 131 2.46 17.28 4.28
N LEU A 132 2.46 16.15 3.57
CA LEU A 132 3.29 15.00 3.94
C LEU A 132 4.79 15.27 3.79
N LYS A 133 5.22 16.05 2.80
CA LYS A 133 6.64 16.40 2.60
C LYS A 133 7.22 17.29 3.68
N GLN A 134 6.40 17.98 4.46
CA GLN A 134 6.85 18.74 5.62
C GLN A 134 7.34 17.83 6.75
N ASN A 135 6.91 16.58 6.76
CA ASN A 135 7.34 15.58 7.73
C ASN A 135 8.49 14.72 7.14
N LYS A 136 9.48 14.43 7.96
CA LYS A 136 10.51 13.45 7.67
C LYS A 136 10.04 12.12 8.26
N PHE A 137 9.75 11.13 7.41
CA PHE A 137 9.31 9.81 7.85
C PHE A 137 10.50 8.85 7.94
N ASP A 138 10.59 8.12 9.03
CA ASP A 138 11.55 7.02 9.19
C ASP A 138 10.99 5.77 8.51
N ILE A 139 9.70 5.50 8.74
CA ILE A 139 9.00 4.36 8.16
C ILE A 139 7.75 4.82 7.43
N ILE A 140 7.52 4.28 6.25
CA ILE A 140 6.26 4.39 5.50
C ILE A 140 5.72 2.98 5.25
N VAL A 141 4.47 2.74 5.62
CA VAL A 141 3.80 1.44 5.48
C VAL A 141 2.59 1.57 4.58
N ASP A 142 2.51 0.73 3.56
CA ASP A 142 1.33 0.54 2.73
C ASP A 142 0.62 -0.76 3.11
N LEU A 143 -0.55 -0.63 3.70
CA LEU A 143 -1.37 -1.77 4.12
C LEU A 143 -2.32 -2.27 3.02
N ASN A 144 -2.20 -1.81 1.78
CA ASN A 144 -3.01 -2.30 0.67
C ASN A 144 -2.50 -3.69 0.20
N PRO A 145 -3.27 -4.78 0.39
CA PRO A 145 -2.84 -6.12 -0.03
C PRO A 145 -2.77 -6.26 -1.56
N LYS A 146 -3.57 -5.47 -2.26
CA LYS A 146 -3.55 -5.38 -3.72
C LYS A 146 -2.85 -4.10 -4.14
N PHE A 147 -1.93 -4.20 -5.10
CA PHE A 147 -1.19 -3.07 -5.62
C PHE A 147 -2.12 -1.92 -6.05
N LYS A 148 -1.86 -0.72 -5.54
CA LYS A 148 -2.58 0.53 -5.84
C LYS A 148 -1.60 1.57 -6.35
N LEU A 149 -1.59 1.79 -7.66
CA LEU A 149 -0.61 2.67 -8.30
C LEU A 149 -0.64 4.11 -7.76
N ALA A 150 -1.84 4.65 -7.47
CA ALA A 150 -1.97 6.01 -6.93
C ALA A 150 -1.28 6.14 -5.56
N ILE A 151 -1.46 5.16 -4.69
CA ILE A 151 -0.83 5.12 -3.35
C ILE A 151 0.67 4.88 -3.47
N SER A 152 1.09 3.86 -4.24
CA SER A 152 2.50 3.55 -4.44
C SER A 152 3.26 4.74 -5.04
N ARG A 153 2.63 5.49 -5.97
CA ARG A 153 3.18 6.74 -6.51
C ARG A 153 3.32 7.81 -5.44
N LEU A 154 2.29 8.03 -4.62
CA LEU A 154 2.35 8.99 -3.50
C LEU A 154 3.54 8.64 -2.58
N ILE A 155 3.65 7.37 -2.17
CA ILE A 155 4.73 6.87 -1.31
C ILE A 155 6.10 7.05 -1.97
N SER A 156 6.22 6.84 -3.29
CA SER A 156 7.48 6.98 -4.02
C SER A 156 8.05 8.41 -3.97
N LEU A 157 7.17 9.41 -3.86
CA LEU A 157 7.54 10.83 -3.82
C LEU A 157 7.92 11.32 -2.42
N LEU A 158 7.65 10.54 -1.39
CA LEU A 158 8.03 10.81 -0.01
C LEU A 158 9.43 10.24 0.28
N LYS A 159 10.19 10.95 1.12
CA LYS A 159 11.48 10.47 1.61
C LYS A 159 11.26 9.62 2.86
N SER A 160 11.86 8.43 2.90
CA SER A 160 11.87 7.53 4.05
C SER A 160 12.97 6.51 3.84
N GLU A 161 13.57 6.05 4.92
CA GLU A 161 14.58 4.99 4.88
C GLU A 161 13.93 3.62 4.65
N MET A 162 12.77 3.41 5.26
CA MET A 162 12.05 2.14 5.21
C MET A 162 10.66 2.34 4.61
N LYS A 163 10.39 1.65 3.51
CA LYS A 163 9.07 1.60 2.86
C LYS A 163 8.60 0.15 2.80
N VAL A 164 7.57 -0.14 3.56
CA VAL A 164 7.01 -1.48 3.73
C VAL A 164 5.73 -1.61 2.93
N GLY A 165 5.55 -2.72 2.21
CA GLY A 165 4.32 -3.00 1.48
C GLY A 165 4.15 -4.49 1.20
N PHE A 166 3.11 -4.87 0.48
CA PHE A 166 2.90 -6.25 0.08
C PHE A 166 3.56 -6.55 -1.26
N ALA A 167 4.06 -7.79 -1.40
CA ALA A 167 4.67 -8.28 -2.62
C ALA A 167 3.68 -8.28 -3.79
N SER A 168 4.12 -7.82 -4.94
CA SER A 168 3.38 -7.79 -6.20
C SER A 168 4.35 -7.65 -7.38
N ASP A 169 3.88 -7.82 -8.61
CA ASP A 169 4.69 -7.67 -9.83
C ASP A 169 5.39 -6.31 -9.96
N PHE A 170 4.97 -5.30 -9.19
CA PHE A 170 5.46 -3.92 -9.30
C PHE A 170 6.08 -3.39 -8.01
N SER A 171 6.00 -4.13 -6.91
CA SER A 171 6.38 -3.66 -5.56
C SER A 171 7.86 -3.33 -5.43
N ASP A 172 8.76 -3.99 -6.17
CA ASP A 172 10.20 -3.73 -6.16
C ASP A 172 10.60 -2.29 -6.47
N GLN A 173 9.73 -1.57 -7.17
CA GLN A 173 10.00 -0.17 -7.52
C GLN A 173 9.62 0.81 -6.41
N PHE A 174 8.82 0.37 -5.43
CA PHE A 174 8.19 1.23 -4.45
C PHE A 174 8.57 0.91 -3.02
N TYR A 175 8.82 -0.36 -2.71
CA TYR A 175 9.06 -0.85 -1.34
C TYR A 175 10.38 -1.57 -1.24
N ASN A 176 11.13 -1.29 -0.17
CA ASN A 176 12.37 -2.00 0.15
C ASN A 176 12.16 -3.14 1.15
N ILE A 177 10.99 -3.19 1.81
CA ILE A 177 10.53 -4.35 2.58
C ILE A 177 9.19 -4.80 2.01
N GLN A 178 9.10 -6.07 1.67
CA GLN A 178 7.90 -6.64 1.08
C GLN A 178 7.47 -7.89 1.85
N LEU A 179 6.17 -7.92 2.19
CA LEU A 179 5.58 -9.10 2.81
C LEU A 179 4.81 -9.90 1.76
N ASP A 180 5.17 -11.16 1.61
CA ASP A 180 4.46 -12.09 0.75
C ASP A 180 3.39 -12.85 1.55
N ILE A 181 2.13 -12.52 1.27
CA ILE A 181 0.96 -13.21 1.86
C ILE A 181 0.37 -14.27 0.94
N SER A 182 0.93 -14.48 -0.25
CA SER A 182 0.41 -15.42 -1.24
C SER A 182 0.37 -16.86 -0.72
N LYS A 183 1.39 -17.25 0.04
CA LYS A 183 1.51 -18.60 0.61
C LYS A 183 0.54 -18.87 1.77
N SER A 184 0.24 -17.86 2.58
CA SER A 184 -0.62 -18.03 3.75
C SER A 184 -2.10 -17.80 3.43
N GLY A 185 -2.41 -17.02 2.40
CA GLY A 185 -3.77 -16.58 2.05
C GLY A 185 -4.45 -15.72 3.14
N ILE A 186 -3.77 -15.49 4.27
CA ILE A 186 -4.37 -14.85 5.45
C ILE A 186 -3.80 -13.44 5.60
N MET A 187 -4.57 -12.46 5.19
CA MET A 187 -4.26 -11.03 5.28
C MET A 187 -3.91 -10.56 6.70
N GLU A 188 -4.65 -11.07 7.69
CA GLU A 188 -4.46 -10.71 9.09
C GLU A 188 -3.06 -11.02 9.60
N LYS A 189 -2.47 -12.15 9.16
CA LYS A 189 -1.09 -12.51 9.51
C LYS A 189 -0.09 -11.47 8.99
N GLY A 190 -0.27 -11.01 7.74
CA GLY A 190 0.56 -9.95 7.16
C GLY A 190 0.46 -8.65 7.96
N PHE A 191 -0.75 -8.23 8.31
CA PHE A 191 -0.94 -7.02 9.13
C PHE A 191 -0.34 -7.16 10.53
N LYS A 192 -0.47 -8.32 11.17
CA LYS A 192 0.16 -8.59 12.47
C LYS A 192 1.69 -8.58 12.39
N GLN A 193 2.28 -9.09 11.31
CA GLN A 193 3.73 -9.01 11.08
C GLN A 193 4.19 -7.57 10.94
N ILE A 194 3.47 -6.74 10.18
CA ILE A 194 3.77 -5.30 10.07
C ILE A 194 3.65 -4.62 11.44
N ASN A 195 2.58 -4.88 12.18
CA ASN A 195 2.40 -4.32 13.51
C ASN A 195 3.53 -4.73 14.46
N TRP A 196 3.98 -5.97 14.37
CA TRP A 196 5.14 -6.45 15.15
C TRP A 196 6.43 -5.70 14.76
N ILE A 197 6.70 -5.48 13.45
CA ILE A 197 7.85 -4.68 12.98
C ILE A 197 7.79 -3.26 13.55
N LEU A 198 6.61 -2.67 13.62
CA LEU A 198 6.41 -1.33 14.15
C LEU A 198 6.48 -1.26 15.69
N ALA A 199 6.35 -2.38 16.38
CA ALA A 199 6.38 -2.45 17.85
C ALA A 199 7.80 -2.61 18.42
N GLN A 200 8.80 -2.92 17.57
CA GLN A 200 10.22 -3.01 17.97
C GLN A 200 10.81 -1.62 18.22
#